data_81edef9642a67839490367b27407f15f
#
_entry.id   81edef9642a67839490367b27407f15f
#
_cell.length_a   1.000
_cell.length_b   1.000
_cell.length_c   1.000
_cell.angle_alpha   90.00
_cell.angle_beta   90.00
_cell.angle_gamma   90.00
#
_symmetry.space_group_name_H-M   'P 1'
#
loop_
_entity.id
_entity.type
_entity.pdbx_description
1 polymer ?
#
loop_
_entity_poly.entity_id
_entity_poly.type
_entity_poly.pdbx_seq_one_letter_code
_entity_poly.pdbx_strand_id
1 'polypeptide(L)'
;DYLVYIAEKILYKNPKYINYLAPLVTYVLTIFAGTGHTAFSMIPVIVEVAKGQNIRPSVPLSIAVVSSQIAITASPVSAAVIYMTGVLEPFGWSYPTLIAVWLVTTFLGCMVTAFIMTMFCKMDLSTSQVYQERLKEGLVKPPVGMQEIKITSSAKLSVWIFLIGVIAVVCYASAISPAIGLIKRLSLHVTQPS
;
A
#
# COMPACT_ATOMS: atom_id res chain seq x y z
N ASP A 1 11.23 -2.60 9.19
CA ASP A 1 11.46 -1.49 10.13
C ASP A 1 11.91 -0.19 9.44
N TYR A 2 12.92 -0.22 8.51
CA TYR A 2 13.42 1.00 7.89
C TYR A 2 12.41 1.68 6.94
N LEU A 3 11.66 0.93 6.16
CA LEU A 3 10.58 1.47 5.30
C LEU A 3 9.45 2.08 6.15
N VAL A 4 9.09 1.44 7.25
CA VAL A 4 8.11 1.96 8.21
C VAL A 4 8.61 3.27 8.83
N TYR A 5 9.89 3.34 9.21
CA TYR A 5 10.49 4.57 9.72
C TYR A 5 10.44 5.73 8.71
N ILE A 6 10.75 5.47 7.42
CA ILE A 6 10.65 6.50 6.39
C ILE A 6 9.19 6.98 6.27
N ALA A 7 8.25 6.04 6.29
CA ALA A 7 6.82 6.30 6.25
C ALA A 7 6.37 7.18 7.43
N GLU A 8 6.78 6.83 8.65
CA GLU A 8 6.54 7.64 9.85
C GLU A 8 7.08 9.05 9.69
N LYS A 9 8.33 9.18 9.25
CA LYS A 9 8.97 10.49 9.06
C LYS A 9 8.21 11.37 8.06
N ILE A 10 7.67 10.78 6.99
CA ILE A 10 6.86 11.50 6.00
C ILE A 10 5.56 12.01 6.65
N LEU A 11 4.87 11.16 7.41
CA LEU A 11 3.62 11.50 8.07
C LEU A 11 3.80 12.59 9.13
N TYR A 12 4.81 12.47 9.98
CA TYR A 12 5.11 13.48 11.01
C TYR A 12 5.60 14.81 10.44
N LYS A 13 6.28 14.79 9.29
CA LYS A 13 6.74 16.03 8.64
C LYS A 13 5.59 16.85 8.02
N ASN A 14 4.53 16.19 7.58
CA ASN A 14 3.40 16.82 6.89
C ASN A 14 2.05 16.38 7.48
N PRO A 15 1.82 16.57 8.78
CA PRO A 15 0.67 16.00 9.47
C PRO A 15 -0.68 16.55 8.99
N LYS A 16 -0.71 17.78 8.46
CA LYS A 16 -1.93 18.41 7.91
C LYS A 16 -2.53 17.62 6.74
N TYR A 17 -1.70 16.89 6.00
CA TYR A 17 -2.11 16.12 4.83
C TYR A 17 -2.29 14.63 5.12
N ILE A 18 -2.51 14.26 6.39
CA ILE A 18 -2.58 12.86 6.85
C ILE A 18 -3.60 12.04 6.03
N ASN A 19 -4.74 12.61 5.64
CA ASN A 19 -5.78 11.92 4.88
C ASN A 19 -5.36 11.50 3.47
N TYR A 20 -4.35 12.17 2.90
CA TYR A 20 -3.77 11.84 1.59
C TYR A 20 -2.44 11.09 1.74
N LEU A 21 -1.65 11.44 2.73
CA LEU A 21 -0.34 10.82 2.95
C LEU A 21 -0.44 9.42 3.55
N ALA A 22 -1.40 9.19 4.45
CA ALA A 22 -1.58 7.86 5.03
C ALA A 22 -1.91 6.81 3.96
N PRO A 23 -2.92 7.00 3.08
CA PRO A 23 -3.20 6.05 2.01
C PRO A 23 -2.05 5.94 0.99
N LEU A 24 -1.38 7.05 0.65
CA LEU A 24 -0.24 7.04 -0.26
C LEU A 24 0.90 6.17 0.29
N VAL A 25 1.25 6.37 1.54
CA VAL A 25 2.34 5.64 2.20
C VAL A 25 2.01 4.16 2.33
N THR A 26 0.80 3.81 2.80
CA THR A 26 0.39 2.41 2.92
C THR A 26 0.26 1.73 1.55
N TYR A 27 -0.19 2.44 0.52
CA TYR A 27 -0.24 1.97 -0.86
C TYR A 27 1.16 1.60 -1.36
N VAL A 28 2.12 2.51 -1.24
CA VAL A 28 3.51 2.28 -1.67
C VAL A 28 4.16 1.13 -0.90
N LEU A 29 4.02 1.11 0.41
CA LEU A 29 4.55 0.01 1.23
C LEU A 29 3.98 -1.35 0.81
N THR A 30 2.69 -1.41 0.50
CA THR A 30 2.01 -2.64 0.09
C THR A 30 2.45 -3.11 -1.31
N ILE A 31 2.67 -2.19 -2.26
CA ILE A 31 3.22 -2.55 -3.58
C ILE A 31 4.55 -3.27 -3.41
N PHE A 32 5.44 -2.74 -2.59
CA PHE A 32 6.75 -3.38 -2.35
C PHE A 32 6.62 -4.69 -1.58
N ALA A 33 5.81 -4.75 -0.54
CA ALA A 33 5.70 -5.94 0.29
C ALA A 33 4.85 -7.06 -0.32
N GLY A 34 4.00 -6.76 -1.29
CA GLY A 34 3.07 -7.73 -1.91
C GLY A 34 1.93 -8.20 -1.01
N THR A 35 1.76 -7.56 0.15
CA THR A 35 0.77 -7.95 1.17
C THR A 35 0.17 -6.74 1.88
N GLY A 36 -1.14 -6.80 2.18
CA GLY A 36 -1.86 -5.76 2.92
C GLY A 36 -1.51 -5.67 4.41
N HIS A 37 -0.74 -6.61 4.94
CA HIS A 37 -0.34 -6.60 6.36
C HIS A 37 0.55 -5.40 6.72
N THR A 38 1.20 -4.78 5.76
CA THR A 38 1.99 -3.56 5.96
C THR A 38 1.17 -2.39 6.50
N ALA A 39 -0.13 -2.33 6.18
CA ALA A 39 -1.01 -1.31 6.73
C ALA A 39 -1.12 -1.39 8.27
N PHE A 40 -1.11 -2.61 8.83
CA PHE A 40 -1.23 -2.78 10.28
C PHE A 40 -0.05 -2.19 11.05
N SER A 41 1.14 -2.21 10.48
CA SER A 41 2.32 -1.56 11.06
C SER A 41 2.18 -0.04 11.14
N MET A 42 1.39 0.55 10.23
CA MET A 42 1.18 1.99 10.15
C MET A 42 0.00 2.48 10.98
N ILE A 43 -0.88 1.60 11.48
CA ILE A 43 -2.06 1.99 12.25
C ILE A 43 -1.69 2.87 13.47
N PRO A 44 -0.75 2.48 14.34
CA PRO A 44 -0.41 3.29 15.51
C PRO A 44 0.10 4.68 15.11
N VAL A 45 0.92 4.74 14.07
CA VAL A 45 1.51 5.99 13.55
C VAL A 45 0.44 6.92 13.01
N ILE A 46 -0.47 6.40 12.18
CA ILE A 46 -1.58 7.19 11.59
C ILE A 46 -2.50 7.72 12.69
N VAL A 47 -2.80 6.90 13.71
CA VAL A 47 -3.62 7.31 14.86
C VAL A 47 -2.96 8.46 15.61
N GLU A 48 -1.66 8.34 15.88
CA GLU A 48 -0.90 9.32 16.64
C GLU A 48 -0.80 10.66 15.92
N VAL A 49 -0.46 10.63 14.64
CA VAL A 49 -0.38 11.84 13.80
C VAL A 49 -1.76 12.49 13.63
N ALA A 50 -2.82 11.71 13.42
CA ALA A 50 -4.18 12.24 13.29
C ALA A 50 -4.66 12.91 14.59
N LYS A 51 -4.43 12.30 15.75
CA LYS A 51 -4.73 12.91 17.05
C LYS A 51 -3.98 14.21 17.26
N GLY A 52 -2.69 14.26 16.92
CA GLY A 52 -1.87 15.47 17.01
C GLY A 52 -2.39 16.64 16.19
N GLN A 53 -3.16 16.36 15.13
CA GLN A 53 -3.81 17.37 14.29
C GLN A 53 -5.30 17.57 14.59
N ASN A 54 -5.79 17.02 15.70
CA ASN A 54 -7.21 17.04 16.04
C ASN A 54 -8.13 16.43 14.96
N ILE A 55 -7.59 15.51 14.15
CA ILE A 55 -8.32 14.80 13.12
C ILE A 55 -8.81 13.46 13.68
N ARG A 56 -10.06 13.10 13.40
CA ARG A 56 -10.62 11.82 13.77
C ARG A 56 -9.87 10.68 13.07
N PRO A 57 -9.14 9.80 13.81
CA PRO A 57 -8.27 8.79 13.21
C PRO A 57 -8.98 7.79 12.29
N SER A 58 -10.29 7.59 12.47
CA SER A 58 -11.07 6.66 11.65
C SER A 58 -11.04 6.99 10.17
N VAL A 59 -10.96 8.27 9.79
CA VAL A 59 -10.96 8.68 8.38
C VAL A 59 -9.65 8.29 7.69
N PRO A 60 -8.47 8.79 8.09
CA PRO A 60 -7.22 8.41 7.44
C PRO A 60 -6.92 6.91 7.58
N LEU A 61 -7.32 6.26 8.67
CA LEU A 61 -7.17 4.81 8.84
C LEU A 61 -7.99 4.03 7.83
N SER A 62 -9.27 4.36 7.65
CA SER A 62 -10.13 3.65 6.70
C SER A 62 -9.57 3.76 5.29
N ILE A 63 -9.16 4.96 4.88
CA ILE A 63 -8.59 5.17 3.55
C ILE A 63 -7.27 4.41 3.40
N ALA A 64 -6.40 4.46 4.41
CA ALA A 64 -5.10 3.79 4.39
C ALA A 64 -5.22 2.25 4.29
N VAL A 65 -6.15 1.66 5.05
CA VAL A 65 -6.40 0.20 4.99
C VAL A 65 -6.96 -0.20 3.64
N VAL A 66 -7.96 0.51 3.12
CA VAL A 66 -8.54 0.22 1.79
C VAL A 66 -7.48 0.38 0.70
N SER A 67 -6.67 1.45 0.74
CA SER A 67 -5.58 1.67 -0.21
C SER A 67 -4.56 0.55 -0.19
N SER A 68 -4.20 0.06 0.99
CA SER A 68 -3.30 -1.08 1.14
C SER A 68 -3.90 -2.36 0.53
N GLN A 69 -5.17 -2.66 0.76
CA GLN A 69 -5.81 -3.87 0.21
C GLN A 69 -5.88 -3.81 -1.33
N ILE A 70 -6.23 -2.68 -1.89
CA ILE A 70 -6.28 -2.49 -3.35
C ILE A 70 -4.87 -2.54 -3.96
N ALA A 71 -3.85 -2.01 -3.28
CA ALA A 71 -2.46 -2.00 -3.75
C ALA A 71 -1.87 -3.41 -3.96
N ILE A 72 -2.42 -4.46 -3.34
CA ILE A 72 -2.00 -5.85 -3.56
C ILE A 72 -2.13 -6.22 -5.03
N THR A 73 -3.18 -5.76 -5.72
CA THR A 73 -3.41 -6.04 -7.14
C THR A 73 -2.43 -5.31 -8.06
N ALA A 74 -1.77 -4.27 -7.58
CA ALA A 74 -0.73 -3.53 -8.32
C ALA A 74 0.69 -3.94 -7.91
N SER A 75 0.84 -4.89 -6.99
CA SER A 75 2.15 -5.32 -6.52
C SER A 75 2.78 -6.36 -7.44
N PRO A 76 4.00 -6.11 -7.93
CA PRO A 76 4.70 -7.04 -8.82
C PRO A 76 5.07 -8.38 -8.14
N VAL A 77 5.11 -8.41 -6.81
CA VAL A 77 5.46 -9.62 -6.04
C VAL A 77 4.23 -10.34 -5.47
N SER A 78 3.02 -9.85 -5.77
CA SER A 78 1.79 -10.45 -5.30
C SER A 78 1.43 -11.72 -6.07
N ALA A 79 1.04 -12.77 -5.35
CA ALA A 79 0.54 -14.00 -5.95
C ALA A 79 -0.69 -13.78 -6.84
N ALA A 80 -1.54 -12.81 -6.48
CA ALA A 80 -2.71 -12.45 -7.27
C ALA A 80 -2.34 -11.93 -8.66
N VAL A 81 -1.30 -11.08 -8.75
CA VAL A 81 -0.79 -10.55 -10.03
C VAL A 81 -0.21 -11.65 -10.89
N ILE A 82 0.60 -12.53 -10.29
CA ILE A 82 1.22 -13.66 -10.99
C ILE A 82 0.14 -14.59 -11.58
N TYR A 83 -0.86 -14.93 -10.77
CA TYR A 83 -1.99 -15.77 -11.20
C TYR A 83 -2.75 -15.12 -12.36
N MET A 84 -3.16 -13.85 -12.23
CA MET A 84 -3.91 -13.14 -13.25
C MET A 84 -3.11 -12.95 -14.55
N THR A 85 -1.80 -12.79 -14.46
CA THR A 85 -0.95 -12.76 -15.66
C THR A 85 -1.07 -14.07 -16.42
N GLY A 86 -0.98 -15.22 -15.76
CA GLY A 86 -1.14 -16.52 -16.42
C GLY A 86 -2.52 -16.72 -17.08
N VAL A 87 -3.57 -16.11 -16.54
CA VAL A 87 -4.93 -16.17 -17.11
C VAL A 87 -5.07 -15.24 -18.33
N LEU A 88 -4.47 -14.04 -18.27
CA LEU A 88 -4.67 -12.99 -19.26
C LEU A 88 -3.63 -13.00 -20.40
N GLU A 89 -2.51 -13.67 -20.21
CA GLU A 89 -1.45 -13.80 -21.21
C GLU A 89 -1.94 -14.41 -22.54
N PRO A 90 -2.81 -15.44 -22.58
CA PRO A 90 -3.37 -15.96 -23.82
C PRO A 90 -4.18 -14.95 -24.63
N PHE A 91 -4.69 -13.89 -23.96
CA PHE A 91 -5.43 -12.80 -24.56
C PHE A 91 -4.55 -11.63 -25.01
N GLY A 92 -3.22 -11.80 -24.96
CA GLY A 92 -2.25 -10.81 -25.42
C GLY A 92 -1.81 -9.80 -24.37
N TRP A 93 -2.19 -9.99 -23.08
CA TRP A 93 -1.77 -9.14 -21.99
C TRP A 93 -0.39 -9.58 -21.49
N SER A 94 0.59 -8.70 -21.57
CA SER A 94 1.90 -8.95 -20.96
C SER A 94 1.92 -8.54 -19.48
N TYR A 95 2.78 -9.20 -18.71
CA TYR A 95 2.97 -8.88 -17.28
C TYR A 95 3.25 -7.39 -17.00
N PRO A 96 4.18 -6.70 -17.72
CA PRO A 96 4.42 -5.28 -17.47
C PRO A 96 3.21 -4.39 -17.79
N THR A 97 2.49 -4.70 -18.87
CA THR A 97 1.28 -3.95 -19.24
C THR A 97 0.20 -4.08 -18.20
N LEU A 98 -0.01 -5.28 -17.68
CA LEU A 98 -1.00 -5.55 -16.65
C LEU A 98 -0.70 -4.78 -15.36
N ILE A 99 0.55 -4.83 -14.90
CA ILE A 99 0.98 -4.06 -13.71
C ILE A 99 0.80 -2.57 -13.93
N ALA A 100 1.21 -2.03 -15.09
CA ALA A 100 1.07 -0.61 -15.37
C ALA A 100 -0.39 -0.15 -15.33
N VAL A 101 -1.30 -0.90 -15.96
CA VAL A 101 -2.74 -0.60 -15.92
C VAL A 101 -3.29 -0.64 -14.50
N TRP A 102 -2.97 -1.69 -13.76
CA TRP A 102 -3.47 -1.82 -12.38
C TRP A 102 -2.88 -0.74 -11.45
N LEU A 103 -1.60 -0.41 -11.59
CA LEU A 103 -0.98 0.64 -10.80
C LEU A 103 -1.67 1.98 -11.02
N VAL A 104 -1.92 2.36 -12.27
CA VAL A 104 -2.59 3.63 -12.59
C VAL A 104 -4.03 3.64 -12.08
N THR A 105 -4.81 2.60 -12.37
CA THR A 105 -6.24 2.54 -12.01
C THR A 105 -6.46 2.47 -10.52
N THR A 106 -5.70 1.65 -9.80
CA THR A 106 -5.82 1.50 -8.34
C THR A 106 -5.31 2.74 -7.61
N PHE A 107 -4.23 3.37 -8.08
CA PHE A 107 -3.72 4.61 -7.51
C PHE A 107 -4.73 5.75 -7.65
N LEU A 108 -5.31 5.93 -8.84
CA LEU A 108 -6.35 6.93 -9.07
C LEU A 108 -7.58 6.65 -8.19
N GLY A 109 -8.02 5.40 -8.09
CA GLY A 109 -9.12 5.00 -7.22
C GLY A 109 -8.85 5.34 -5.75
N CYS A 110 -7.64 5.08 -5.25
CA CYS A 110 -7.23 5.44 -3.89
C CYS A 110 -7.25 6.96 -3.66
N MET A 111 -6.75 7.76 -4.61
CA MET A 111 -6.73 9.22 -4.47
C MET A 111 -8.13 9.83 -4.53
N VAL A 112 -8.99 9.34 -5.43
CA VAL A 112 -10.40 9.74 -5.50
C VAL A 112 -11.13 9.39 -4.19
N THR A 113 -10.92 8.19 -3.66
CA THR A 113 -11.50 7.79 -2.37
C THR A 113 -11.02 8.70 -1.23
N ALA A 114 -9.73 9.01 -1.17
CA ALA A 114 -9.17 9.94 -0.18
C ALA A 114 -9.81 11.33 -0.29
N PHE A 115 -10.00 11.82 -1.51
CA PHE A 115 -10.64 13.11 -1.76
C PHE A 115 -12.10 13.11 -1.29
N ILE A 116 -12.89 12.12 -1.69
CA ILE A 116 -14.30 11.98 -1.30
C ILE A 116 -14.44 11.89 0.22
N MET A 117 -13.67 11.02 0.86
CA MET A 117 -13.72 10.85 2.32
C MET A 117 -13.33 12.14 3.06
N THR A 118 -12.34 12.87 2.54
CA THR A 118 -11.90 14.15 3.13
C THR A 118 -12.98 15.23 3.01
N MET A 119 -13.77 15.23 1.92
CA MET A 119 -14.86 16.20 1.74
C MET A 119 -16.11 15.89 2.54
N PHE A 120 -16.50 14.63 2.62
CA PHE A 120 -17.82 14.24 3.16
C PHE A 120 -17.78 13.75 4.61
N CYS A 121 -16.62 13.36 5.15
CA CYS A 121 -16.53 12.88 6.53
C CYS A 121 -16.22 14.02 7.51
N LYS A 122 -16.92 14.01 8.67
CA LYS A 122 -16.60 14.91 9.79
C LYS A 122 -15.24 14.50 10.38
N MET A 123 -14.26 15.40 10.28
CA MET A 123 -12.87 15.11 10.65
C MET A 123 -12.47 15.62 12.04
N ASP A 124 -13.24 16.55 12.61
CA ASP A 124 -12.89 17.17 13.88
C ASP A 124 -13.05 16.19 15.04
N LEU A 125 -11.95 15.88 15.71
CA LEU A 125 -11.89 14.99 16.86
C LEU A 125 -12.43 15.66 18.13
N SER A 126 -12.30 16.98 18.25
CA SER A 126 -12.75 17.74 19.44
C SER A 126 -14.27 17.69 19.62
N THR A 127 -15.02 17.53 18.53
CA THR A 127 -16.50 17.42 18.57
C THR A 127 -17.01 16.04 18.95
N SER A 128 -16.12 15.05 19.10
CA SER A 128 -16.49 13.68 19.47
C SER A 128 -16.69 13.53 20.98
N GLN A 129 -17.94 13.43 21.43
CA GLN A 129 -18.26 13.20 22.86
C GLN A 129 -17.56 11.96 23.40
N VAL A 130 -17.58 10.86 22.67
CA VAL A 130 -16.92 9.60 23.06
C VAL A 130 -15.42 9.77 23.26
N TYR A 131 -14.76 10.60 22.45
CA TYR A 131 -13.33 10.87 22.61
C TYR A 131 -13.08 11.69 23.89
N GLN A 132 -13.89 12.71 24.15
CA GLN A 132 -13.76 13.57 25.31
C GLN A 132 -14.03 12.80 26.62
N GLU A 133 -15.02 11.92 26.64
CA GLU A 133 -15.30 11.04 27.78
C GLU A 133 -14.12 10.11 28.07
N ARG A 134 -13.62 9.40 27.04
CA ARG A 134 -12.47 8.49 27.19
C ARG A 134 -11.18 9.20 27.58
N LEU A 135 -11.01 10.45 27.15
CA LEU A 135 -9.86 11.26 27.56
C LEU A 135 -9.97 11.65 29.05
N LYS A 136 -11.16 12.01 29.53
CA LYS A 136 -11.41 12.30 30.96
C LYS A 136 -11.24 11.07 31.87
N GLU A 137 -11.64 9.90 31.37
CA GLU A 137 -11.47 8.61 32.06
C GLU A 137 -10.02 8.07 31.97
N GLY A 138 -9.12 8.75 31.28
CA GLY A 138 -7.73 8.33 31.12
C GLY A 138 -7.54 7.09 30.24
N LEU A 139 -8.59 6.65 29.53
CA LEU A 139 -8.55 5.50 28.63
C LEU A 139 -7.80 5.79 27.31
N VAL A 140 -7.70 7.06 26.96
CA VAL A 140 -6.96 7.52 25.77
C VAL A 140 -5.88 8.48 26.20
N LYS A 141 -4.63 8.17 25.84
CA LYS A 141 -3.51 9.06 26.11
C LYS A 141 -3.47 10.21 25.10
N PRO A 142 -3.02 11.42 25.51
CA PRO A 142 -2.74 12.49 24.55
C PRO A 142 -1.64 12.06 23.56
N PRO A 143 -1.55 12.67 22.37
CA PRO A 143 -0.53 12.33 21.38
C PRO A 143 0.88 12.56 21.95
N VAL A 144 1.74 11.56 21.81
CA VAL A 144 3.11 11.57 22.36
C VAL A 144 4.14 12.10 21.35
N GLY A 145 3.78 12.15 20.08
CA GLY A 145 4.69 12.53 19.00
C GLY A 145 5.56 11.37 18.48
N MET A 146 6.49 11.69 17.60
CA MET A 146 7.37 10.71 16.97
C MET A 146 8.30 10.06 18.02
N GLN A 147 8.24 8.75 18.12
CA GLN A 147 9.21 8.00 18.93
C GLN A 147 10.51 7.83 18.13
N GLU A 148 11.66 8.09 18.77
CA GLU A 148 12.95 7.86 18.13
C GLU A 148 13.21 6.35 17.96
N ILE A 149 12.97 5.84 16.76
CA ILE A 149 13.35 4.47 16.41
C ILE A 149 14.83 4.46 16.04
N LYS A 150 15.66 3.77 16.83
CA LYS A 150 17.07 3.55 16.51
C LYS A 150 17.18 2.63 15.29
N ILE A 151 17.58 3.20 14.17
CA ILE A 151 17.77 2.44 12.93
C ILE A 151 19.14 1.79 12.94
N THR A 152 19.15 0.48 12.87
CA THR A 152 20.37 -0.30 12.73
C THR A 152 20.83 -0.30 11.26
N SER A 153 22.13 -0.29 11.02
CA SER A 153 22.70 -0.40 9.67
C SER A 153 22.24 -1.67 8.94
N SER A 154 22.01 -2.75 9.68
CA SER A 154 21.42 -3.99 9.18
C SER A 154 20.01 -3.79 8.60
N ALA A 155 19.18 -2.93 9.20
CA ALA A 155 17.83 -2.64 8.69
C ALA A 155 17.87 -1.92 7.33
N LYS A 156 18.85 -1.03 7.11
CA LYS A 156 19.06 -0.37 5.81
C LYS A 156 19.51 -1.37 4.74
N LEU A 157 20.47 -2.24 5.08
CA LEU A 157 20.95 -3.28 4.19
C LEU A 157 19.84 -4.24 3.76
N SER A 158 18.98 -4.65 4.70
CA SER A 158 17.84 -5.53 4.42
C SER A 158 16.86 -4.91 3.41
N VAL A 159 16.62 -3.60 3.47
CA VAL A 159 15.75 -2.91 2.49
C VAL A 159 16.40 -2.89 1.11
N TRP A 160 17.72 -2.65 1.01
CA TRP A 160 18.41 -2.68 -0.27
C TRP A 160 18.36 -4.07 -0.90
N ILE A 161 18.64 -5.12 -0.13
CA ILE A 161 18.55 -6.51 -0.61
C ILE A 161 17.12 -6.82 -1.07
N PHE A 162 16.13 -6.41 -0.31
CA PHE A 162 14.73 -6.59 -0.66
C PHE A 162 14.35 -5.88 -1.98
N LEU A 163 14.75 -4.60 -2.15
CA LEU A 163 14.50 -3.86 -3.37
C LEU A 163 15.17 -4.49 -4.60
N ILE A 164 16.41 -4.97 -4.45
CA ILE A 164 17.10 -5.72 -5.51
C ILE A 164 16.33 -6.99 -5.85
N GLY A 165 15.82 -7.71 -4.85
CA GLY A 165 14.97 -8.90 -5.05
C GLY A 165 13.70 -8.59 -5.82
N VAL A 166 12.99 -7.51 -5.47
CA VAL A 166 11.79 -7.06 -6.19
C VAL A 166 12.10 -6.73 -7.66
N ILE A 167 13.18 -5.98 -7.90
CA ILE A 167 13.62 -5.65 -9.27
C ILE A 167 13.96 -6.92 -10.05
N ALA A 168 14.67 -7.85 -9.44
CA ALA A 168 15.02 -9.13 -10.08
C ALA A 168 13.76 -9.93 -10.47
N VAL A 169 12.76 -10.00 -9.58
CA VAL A 169 11.47 -10.67 -9.87
C VAL A 169 10.74 -9.99 -11.04
N VAL A 170 10.67 -8.67 -11.04
CA VAL A 170 10.01 -7.92 -12.13
C VAL A 170 10.72 -8.14 -13.47
N CYS A 171 12.06 -8.06 -13.48
CA CYS A 171 12.85 -8.31 -14.68
C CYS A 171 12.68 -9.75 -15.18
N TYR A 172 12.74 -10.73 -14.28
CA TYR A 172 12.58 -12.14 -14.61
C TYR A 172 11.17 -12.44 -15.17
N ALA A 173 10.12 -12.00 -14.50
CA ALA A 173 8.75 -12.17 -14.95
C ALA A 173 8.49 -11.48 -16.30
N SER A 174 9.04 -10.28 -16.50
CA SER A 174 8.93 -9.54 -17.76
C SER A 174 9.67 -10.23 -18.91
N ALA A 175 10.80 -10.89 -18.63
CA ALA A 175 11.58 -11.60 -19.64
C ALA A 175 10.95 -12.94 -20.05
N ILE A 176 10.29 -13.64 -19.10
CA ILE A 176 9.71 -14.97 -19.36
C ILE A 176 8.28 -14.88 -19.93
N SER A 177 7.52 -13.85 -19.60
CA SER A 177 6.13 -13.69 -20.07
C SER A 177 5.96 -13.90 -21.58
N PRO A 178 6.78 -13.27 -22.47
CA PRO A 178 6.66 -13.51 -23.92
C PRO A 178 6.98 -14.96 -24.33
N ALA A 179 7.95 -15.60 -23.65
CA ALA A 179 8.36 -16.96 -23.98
C ALA A 179 7.29 -18.00 -23.61
N ILE A 180 6.63 -17.84 -22.48
CA ILE A 180 5.52 -18.71 -22.05
C ILE A 180 4.33 -18.55 -22.99
N GLY A 181 3.99 -17.33 -23.42
CA GLY A 181 2.93 -17.07 -24.37
C GLY A 181 3.18 -17.75 -25.73
N LEU A 182 4.43 -17.73 -26.21
CA LEU A 182 4.81 -18.41 -27.44
C LEU A 182 4.70 -19.92 -27.34
N ILE A 183 5.19 -20.52 -26.25
CA ILE A 183 5.12 -21.98 -26.00
C ILE A 183 3.65 -22.42 -25.93
N LYS A 184 2.80 -21.67 -25.24
CA LYS A 184 1.38 -21.98 -25.10
C LYS A 184 0.63 -21.90 -26.43
N ARG A 185 0.95 -20.92 -27.28
CA ARG A 185 0.40 -20.82 -28.64
C ARG A 185 0.83 -22.00 -29.51
N LEU A 186 2.09 -22.39 -29.46
CA LEU A 186 2.60 -23.55 -30.18
C LEU A 186 1.94 -24.84 -29.71
N SER A 187 1.75 -25.04 -28.40
CA SER A 187 1.08 -26.21 -27.87
C SER A 187 -0.39 -26.32 -28.29
N LEU A 188 -1.11 -25.18 -28.33
CA LEU A 188 -2.50 -25.16 -28.80
C LEU A 188 -2.63 -25.49 -30.30
N HIS A 189 -1.67 -25.10 -31.13
CA HIS A 189 -1.64 -25.46 -32.54
C HIS A 189 -1.33 -26.96 -32.80
N VAL A 190 -0.60 -27.60 -31.88
CA VAL A 190 -0.26 -29.04 -31.98
C VAL A 190 -1.38 -29.94 -31.50
N THR A 191 -2.27 -29.43 -30.61
CA THR A 191 -3.36 -30.21 -29.99
C THR A 191 -4.72 -30.07 -30.67
N GLN A 192 -4.85 -29.31 -31.77
CA GLN A 192 -6.05 -29.34 -32.60
C GLN A 192 -5.89 -30.43 -33.69
N PRO A 193 -6.59 -31.60 -33.55
CA PRO A 193 -6.70 -32.53 -34.67
C PRO A 193 -7.57 -31.85 -35.73
N SER A 194 -7.08 -31.90 -36.97
CA SER A 194 -7.78 -31.54 -38.18
C SER A 194 -9.07 -32.33 -38.38
#